data_8f46bc416df260b4ec03a8d1b5c7deac
#
_entry.id   8f46bc416df260b4ec03a8d1b5c7deac
#
_cell.length_a   1.000
_cell.length_b   1.000
_cell.length_c   1.000
_cell.angle_alpha   90.00
_cell.angle_beta   90.00
_cell.angle_gamma   90.00
#
_symmetry.space_group_name_H-M   'P 1'
#
loop_
_entity.id
_entity.type
_entity.pdbx_description
1 polymer ?
#
loop_
_entity_poly.entity_id
_entity_poly.type
_entity_poly.pdbx_seq_one_letter_code
_entity_poly.pdbx_strand_id
1 'polypeptide(L)'
;MTRELIMIDEDEAVSLAFHLLLTNDIRHLPVLSKGKPVGIITDRDLQEALIPSDPSRADQRSYHKIQNVKAKKIMTPNPVMIAPEAPIESAAQILLERKISCLPVKGSDGTLVGILTVTDLLRAFIEFMEAIGGSQRIDIVMKSSELEEVRLLLQRHGTIIISVGITAQDDLGRAVYSFRLKDAHPQNVIELLRKQGYSVLPG
;
A
#
# COMPACT_ATOMS: atom_id res chain seq x y z
N MET A 1 7.89 -6.61 -1.30
CA MET A 1 8.75 -5.79 -2.18
C MET A 1 9.29 -6.62 -3.33
N THR A 2 9.46 -6.01 -4.49
CA THR A 2 10.12 -6.61 -5.65
C THR A 2 11.64 -6.52 -5.49
N ARG A 3 12.35 -7.62 -5.69
CA ARG A 3 13.83 -7.72 -5.58
C ARG A 3 14.53 -7.78 -6.92
N GLU A 4 13.88 -8.31 -7.96
CA GLU A 4 14.39 -8.28 -9.32
C GLU A 4 14.12 -6.90 -9.91
N LEU A 5 15.11 -6.02 -9.81
CA LEU A 5 14.96 -4.62 -10.14
C LEU A 5 15.37 -4.37 -11.59
N ILE A 6 14.48 -3.73 -12.32
CA ILE A 6 14.80 -3.10 -13.60
C ILE A 6 15.15 -1.64 -13.26
N MET A 7 16.31 -1.20 -13.71
CA MET A 7 16.89 0.10 -13.39
C MET A 7 17.46 0.72 -14.65
N ILE A 8 17.71 2.02 -14.63
CA ILE A 8 18.32 2.75 -15.75
C ILE A 8 19.42 3.68 -15.21
N ASP A 9 20.46 3.92 -16.02
CA ASP A 9 21.45 4.93 -15.69
C ASP A 9 20.91 6.36 -15.98
N GLU A 10 21.35 7.33 -15.19
CA GLU A 10 20.90 8.72 -15.31
C GLU A 10 21.20 9.37 -16.67
N ASP A 11 22.23 8.86 -17.35
CA ASP A 11 22.66 9.35 -18.66
C ASP A 11 22.02 8.60 -19.85
N GLU A 12 21.24 7.56 -19.60
CA GLU A 12 20.49 6.84 -20.62
C GLU A 12 19.30 7.67 -21.15
N ALA A 13 18.86 7.29 -22.34
CA ALA A 13 17.78 8.01 -23.03
C ALA A 13 16.40 7.70 -22.41
N VAL A 14 15.53 8.70 -22.37
CA VAL A 14 14.13 8.56 -21.93
C VAL A 14 13.37 7.53 -22.76
N SER A 15 13.72 7.36 -24.04
CA SER A 15 13.13 6.31 -24.89
C SER A 15 13.41 4.89 -24.37
N LEU A 16 14.59 4.65 -23.76
CA LEU A 16 14.89 3.38 -23.11
C LEU A 16 14.03 3.23 -21.83
N ALA A 17 13.88 4.28 -21.01
CA ALA A 17 13.01 4.26 -19.85
C ALA A 17 11.58 3.87 -20.23
N PHE A 18 11.05 4.46 -21.30
CA PHE A 18 9.73 4.16 -21.84
C PHE A 18 9.61 2.69 -22.26
N HIS A 19 10.59 2.20 -23.00
CA HIS A 19 10.63 0.79 -23.42
C HIS A 19 10.67 -0.17 -22.24
N LEU A 20 11.50 0.11 -21.22
CA LEU A 20 11.63 -0.73 -20.03
C LEU A 20 10.33 -0.79 -19.22
N LEU A 21 9.65 0.35 -19.03
CA LEU A 21 8.37 0.40 -18.32
C LEU A 21 7.29 -0.41 -19.04
N LEU A 22 7.16 -0.25 -20.37
CA LEU A 22 6.17 -0.96 -21.18
C LEU A 22 6.43 -2.46 -21.27
N THR A 23 7.66 -2.84 -21.61
CA THR A 23 7.99 -4.26 -21.86
C THR A 23 7.90 -5.11 -20.60
N ASN A 24 8.16 -4.51 -19.44
CA ASN A 24 8.16 -5.22 -18.17
C ASN A 24 6.89 -4.99 -17.34
N ASP A 25 5.90 -4.28 -17.89
CA ASP A 25 4.64 -3.95 -17.20
C ASP A 25 4.88 -3.35 -15.80
N ILE A 26 5.84 -2.41 -15.71
CA ILE A 26 6.18 -1.72 -14.47
C ILE A 26 5.86 -0.23 -14.60
N ARG A 27 5.57 0.42 -13.46
CA ARG A 27 5.23 1.85 -13.40
C ARG A 27 6.29 2.71 -12.73
N HIS A 28 7.34 2.10 -12.22
CA HIS A 28 8.39 2.77 -11.46
C HIS A 28 9.75 2.22 -11.89
N LEU A 29 10.64 3.11 -12.31
CA LEU A 29 11.97 2.78 -12.81
C LEU A 29 13.00 3.55 -11.99
N PRO A 30 13.73 2.90 -11.08
CA PRO A 30 14.82 3.54 -10.36
C PRO A 30 15.92 3.99 -11.31
N VAL A 31 16.45 5.18 -11.04
CA VAL A 31 17.56 5.78 -11.80
C VAL A 31 18.82 5.74 -10.96
N LEU A 32 19.87 5.23 -11.54
CA LEU A 32 21.18 5.11 -10.91
C LEU A 32 22.18 6.11 -11.49
N SER A 33 23.11 6.55 -10.66
CA SER A 33 24.36 7.20 -11.07
C SER A 33 25.51 6.49 -10.39
N LYS A 34 26.43 5.95 -11.18
CA LYS A 34 27.57 5.17 -10.65
C LYS A 34 27.15 4.06 -9.65
N GLY A 35 26.06 3.37 -9.97
CA GLY A 35 25.52 2.28 -9.15
C GLY A 35 24.74 2.71 -7.91
N LYS A 36 24.58 4.01 -7.64
CA LYS A 36 23.80 4.53 -6.52
C LYS A 36 22.46 5.08 -6.97
N PRO A 37 21.37 4.87 -6.22
CA PRO A 37 20.07 5.43 -6.56
C PRO A 37 20.07 6.95 -6.39
N VAL A 38 19.76 7.66 -7.50
CA VAL A 38 19.73 9.13 -7.55
C VAL A 38 18.37 9.67 -7.90
N GLY A 39 17.49 8.86 -8.49
CA GLY A 39 16.17 9.29 -8.92
C GLY A 39 15.22 8.15 -9.14
N ILE A 40 14.00 8.48 -9.53
CA ILE A 40 12.97 7.54 -9.98
C ILE A 40 12.21 8.17 -11.15
N ILE A 41 11.89 7.35 -12.14
CA ILE A 41 11.00 7.71 -13.26
C ILE A 41 9.73 6.88 -13.13
N THR A 42 8.59 7.53 -13.30
CA THR A 42 7.28 6.88 -13.32
C THR A 42 6.65 6.99 -14.72
N ASP A 43 5.59 6.20 -14.95
CA ASP A 43 4.75 6.32 -16.15
C ASP A 43 4.21 7.75 -16.33
N ARG A 44 3.92 8.45 -15.23
CA ARG A 44 3.46 9.84 -15.23
C ARG A 44 4.53 10.81 -15.71
N ASP A 45 5.78 10.67 -15.25
CA ASP A 45 6.90 11.51 -15.68
C ASP A 45 7.13 11.38 -17.20
N LEU A 46 6.96 10.16 -17.73
CA LEU A 46 7.03 9.92 -19.17
C LEU A 46 5.86 10.54 -19.92
N GLN A 47 4.63 10.44 -19.40
CA GLN A 47 3.48 11.08 -20.02
C GLN A 47 3.65 12.60 -20.06
N GLU A 48 4.11 13.21 -18.96
CA GLU A 48 4.39 14.66 -18.91
C GLU A 48 5.50 15.08 -19.89
N ALA A 49 6.55 14.26 -20.04
CA ALA A 49 7.61 14.50 -20.99
C ALA A 49 7.15 14.40 -22.47
N LEU A 50 6.08 13.62 -22.73
CA LEU A 50 5.48 13.45 -24.07
C LEU A 50 4.50 14.57 -24.44
N ILE A 51 3.95 15.30 -23.45
CA ILE A 51 3.02 16.40 -23.71
C ILE A 51 3.80 17.57 -24.33
N PRO A 52 3.45 18.03 -25.56
CA PRO A 52 4.07 19.21 -26.13
C PRO A 52 3.80 20.43 -25.24
N SER A 53 4.81 21.26 -25.03
CA SER A 53 4.67 22.55 -24.33
C SER A 53 3.70 23.51 -25.06
N ASP A 54 3.39 23.23 -26.33
CA ASP A 54 2.44 23.93 -27.17
C ASP A 54 1.49 22.90 -27.82
N PRO A 55 0.22 22.84 -27.40
CA PRO A 55 -0.77 21.92 -27.96
C PRO A 55 -1.02 22.09 -29.47
N SER A 56 -0.74 23.26 -30.03
CA SER A 56 -0.88 23.55 -31.47
C SER A 56 0.21 22.87 -32.32
N ARG A 57 1.24 22.34 -31.66
CA ARG A 57 2.40 21.67 -32.28
C ARG A 57 2.46 20.18 -31.99
N ALA A 58 1.36 19.59 -31.62
CA ALA A 58 1.23 18.13 -31.37
C ALA A 58 1.37 17.35 -32.70
N ASP A 59 2.60 17.24 -33.18
CA ASP A 59 2.94 16.50 -34.38
C ASP A 59 3.95 15.38 -34.01
N GLN A 60 4.09 14.36 -34.87
CA GLN A 60 4.99 13.21 -34.70
C GLN A 60 6.44 13.56 -34.30
N ARG A 61 6.86 14.84 -34.44
CA ARG A 61 8.17 15.33 -34.03
C ARG A 61 8.38 15.36 -32.51
N SER A 62 7.31 15.28 -31.70
CA SER A 62 7.41 15.22 -30.24
C SER A 62 8.11 13.93 -29.78
N TYR A 63 7.86 12.80 -30.44
CA TYR A 63 8.55 11.54 -30.17
C TYR A 63 10.05 11.59 -30.48
N HIS A 64 10.46 12.27 -31.56
CA HIS A 64 11.88 12.41 -31.90
C HIS A 64 12.69 13.31 -30.95
N LYS A 65 12.02 14.26 -30.27
CA LYS A 65 12.68 15.08 -29.25
C LYS A 65 13.07 14.30 -28.00
N ILE A 66 12.29 13.28 -27.64
CA ILE A 66 12.50 12.51 -26.41
C ILE A 66 13.62 11.49 -26.56
N GLN A 67 13.93 11.05 -27.78
CA GLN A 67 15.00 10.08 -28.06
C GLN A 67 16.37 10.51 -27.52
N ASN A 68 16.62 11.82 -27.43
CA ASN A 68 17.89 12.39 -26.98
C ASN A 68 17.83 13.01 -25.58
N VAL A 69 16.66 12.96 -24.91
CA VAL A 69 16.53 13.44 -23.52
C VAL A 69 17.06 12.37 -22.58
N LYS A 70 17.93 12.75 -21.65
CA LYS A 70 18.49 11.83 -20.65
C LYS A 70 17.53 11.63 -19.47
N ALA A 71 17.53 10.44 -18.88
CA ALA A 71 16.73 10.05 -17.72
C ALA A 71 16.78 11.09 -16.59
N LYS A 72 17.96 11.63 -16.29
CA LYS A 72 18.18 12.68 -15.27
C LYS A 72 17.40 13.98 -15.49
N LYS A 73 16.87 14.20 -16.68
CA LYS A 73 16.11 15.42 -17.00
C LYS A 73 14.63 15.34 -16.65
N ILE A 74 14.12 14.11 -16.54
CA ILE A 74 12.69 13.86 -16.26
C ILE A 74 12.47 13.15 -14.93
N MET A 75 13.51 12.52 -14.36
CA MET A 75 13.39 11.80 -13.10
C MET A 75 13.00 12.72 -11.95
N THR A 76 12.26 12.21 -10.99
CA THR A 76 12.16 12.80 -9.65
C THR A 76 13.46 12.52 -8.90
N PRO A 77 14.29 13.54 -8.62
CA PRO A 77 15.56 13.33 -7.93
C PRO A 77 15.37 13.10 -6.43
N ASN A 78 16.38 12.47 -5.80
CA ASN A 78 16.41 12.21 -4.35
C ASN A 78 15.12 11.57 -3.82
N PRO A 79 14.73 10.39 -4.35
CA PRO A 79 13.49 9.75 -3.93
C PRO A 79 13.55 9.40 -2.44
N VAL A 80 12.39 9.45 -1.79
CA VAL A 80 12.27 8.95 -0.42
C VAL A 80 12.54 7.46 -0.43
N MET A 81 13.48 7.00 0.39
CA MET A 81 13.90 5.59 0.48
C MET A 81 13.68 5.06 1.89
N ILE A 82 13.56 3.74 2.02
CA ILE A 82 13.47 3.06 3.30
C ILE A 82 14.54 1.96 3.42
N ALA A 83 14.83 1.56 4.65
CA ALA A 83 15.67 0.39 4.92
C ALA A 83 14.88 -0.92 4.74
N PRO A 84 15.54 -2.05 4.41
CA PRO A 84 14.87 -3.34 4.28
C PRO A 84 14.15 -3.82 5.55
N GLU A 85 14.63 -3.39 6.71
CA GLU A 85 14.12 -3.75 8.03
C GLU A 85 13.01 -2.81 8.53
N ALA A 86 12.67 -1.77 7.74
CA ALA A 86 11.62 -0.83 8.13
C ALA A 86 10.26 -1.55 8.28
N PRO A 87 9.51 -1.26 9.37
CA PRO A 87 8.16 -1.79 9.54
C PRO A 87 7.26 -1.43 8.36
N ILE A 88 6.38 -2.35 7.97
CA ILE A 88 5.46 -2.15 6.85
C ILE A 88 4.50 -0.98 7.11
N GLU A 89 4.13 -0.75 8.36
CA GLU A 89 3.30 0.35 8.81
C GLU A 89 3.99 1.70 8.55
N SER A 90 5.29 1.78 8.82
CA SER A 90 6.08 2.99 8.54
C SER A 90 6.16 3.27 7.04
N ALA A 91 6.34 2.23 6.23
CA ALA A 91 6.32 2.35 4.78
C ALA A 91 4.95 2.85 4.28
N ALA A 92 3.86 2.27 4.78
CA ALA A 92 2.50 2.66 4.43
C ALA A 92 2.21 4.13 4.80
N GLN A 93 2.65 4.56 5.99
CA GLN A 93 2.50 5.93 6.44
C GLN A 93 3.26 6.93 5.54
N ILE A 94 4.51 6.63 5.18
CA ILE A 94 5.31 7.48 4.29
C ILE A 94 4.65 7.60 2.91
N LEU A 95 4.19 6.49 2.32
CA LEU A 95 3.49 6.50 1.03
C LEU A 95 2.25 7.39 1.06
N LEU A 96 1.45 7.27 2.12
CA LEU A 96 0.23 8.04 2.31
C LEU A 96 0.50 9.54 2.53
N GLU A 97 1.38 9.89 3.46
CA GLU A 97 1.69 11.27 3.81
C GLU A 97 2.38 12.03 2.67
N ARG A 98 3.30 11.36 1.97
CA ARG A 98 4.04 11.94 0.84
C ARG A 98 3.28 11.88 -0.47
N LYS A 99 2.13 11.17 -0.50
CA LYS A 99 1.31 10.95 -1.71
C LYS A 99 2.12 10.35 -2.86
N ILE A 100 3.02 9.42 -2.54
CA ILE A 100 3.85 8.69 -3.49
C ILE A 100 3.40 7.23 -3.56
N SER A 101 3.66 6.57 -4.68
CA SER A 101 3.18 5.20 -4.95
C SER A 101 4.24 4.12 -4.76
N CYS A 102 5.50 4.52 -4.52
CA CYS A 102 6.58 3.57 -4.30
C CYS A 102 7.68 4.16 -3.41
N LEU A 103 8.45 3.27 -2.80
CA LEU A 103 9.64 3.54 -2.00
C LEU A 103 10.77 2.62 -2.48
N PRO A 104 11.84 3.15 -3.05
CA PRO A 104 13.06 2.40 -3.24
C PRO A 104 13.60 1.93 -1.88
N VAL A 105 14.06 0.68 -1.81
CA VAL A 105 14.59 0.08 -0.59
C VAL A 105 16.10 0.04 -0.70
N LYS A 106 16.78 0.75 0.23
CA LYS A 106 18.22 0.93 0.23
C LYS A 106 18.87 0.09 1.32
N GLY A 107 19.80 -0.78 0.95
CA GLY A 107 20.62 -1.54 1.87
C GLY A 107 21.60 -0.67 2.68
N SER A 108 22.20 -1.25 3.69
CA SER A 108 23.16 -0.59 4.57
C SER A 108 24.44 -0.13 3.84
N ASP A 109 24.79 -0.79 2.75
CA ASP A 109 25.91 -0.43 1.85
C ASP A 109 25.56 0.72 0.89
N GLY A 110 24.33 1.20 0.92
CA GLY A 110 23.85 2.27 0.05
C GLY A 110 23.35 1.81 -1.32
N THR A 111 23.36 0.51 -1.61
CA THR A 111 22.83 -0.04 -2.85
C THR A 111 21.31 -0.19 -2.79
N LEU A 112 20.68 -0.21 -3.96
CA LEU A 112 19.25 -0.48 -4.08
C LEU A 112 19.02 -1.99 -4.04
N VAL A 113 18.26 -2.48 -3.05
CA VAL A 113 17.99 -3.91 -2.83
C VAL A 113 16.56 -4.31 -3.14
N GLY A 114 15.69 -3.35 -3.42
CA GLY A 114 14.29 -3.59 -3.74
C GLY A 114 13.53 -2.31 -4.03
N ILE A 115 12.28 -2.50 -4.42
CA ILE A 115 11.27 -1.44 -4.48
C ILE A 115 10.00 -1.93 -3.80
N LEU A 116 9.40 -1.10 -2.97
CA LEU A 116 8.12 -1.33 -2.31
C LEU A 116 7.07 -0.39 -2.88
N THR A 117 5.95 -0.94 -3.31
CA THR A 117 4.86 -0.18 -3.90
C THR A 117 3.58 -0.27 -3.07
N VAL A 118 2.61 0.61 -3.30
CA VAL A 118 1.25 0.50 -2.73
C VAL A 118 0.63 -0.85 -3.08
N THR A 119 0.89 -1.39 -4.26
CA THR A 119 0.39 -2.72 -4.68
C THR A 119 0.98 -3.83 -3.82
N ASP A 120 2.26 -3.74 -3.42
CA ASP A 120 2.88 -4.71 -2.51
C ASP A 120 2.21 -4.67 -1.12
N LEU A 121 1.90 -3.47 -0.63
CA LEU A 121 1.18 -3.31 0.65
C LEU A 121 -0.23 -3.89 0.58
N LEU A 122 -0.95 -3.64 -0.51
CA LEU A 122 -2.29 -4.21 -0.71
C LEU A 122 -2.24 -5.74 -0.79
N ARG A 123 -1.25 -6.30 -1.48
CA ARG A 123 -1.05 -7.76 -1.54
C ARG A 123 -0.78 -8.34 -0.16
N ALA A 124 0.14 -7.74 0.59
CA ALA A 124 0.44 -8.16 1.96
C ALA A 124 -0.80 -8.07 2.87
N PHE A 125 -1.62 -7.03 2.69
CA PHE A 125 -2.88 -6.89 3.43
C PHE A 125 -3.89 -8.00 3.06
N ILE A 126 -4.03 -8.32 1.77
CA ILE A 126 -4.91 -9.42 1.30
C ILE A 126 -4.43 -10.75 1.88
N GLU A 127 -3.13 -11.07 1.77
CA GLU A 127 -2.53 -12.28 2.33
C GLU A 127 -2.75 -12.38 3.84
N PHE A 128 -2.58 -11.27 4.56
CA PHE A 128 -2.88 -11.19 5.98
C PHE A 128 -4.37 -11.48 6.25
N MET A 129 -5.26 -10.88 5.47
CA MET A 129 -6.71 -11.11 5.58
C MET A 129 -7.10 -12.55 5.25
N GLU A 130 -6.44 -13.18 4.27
CA GLU A 130 -6.64 -14.59 3.89
C GLU A 130 -6.07 -15.55 4.94
N ALA A 131 -4.92 -15.23 5.54
CA ALA A 131 -4.34 -16.01 6.64
C ALA A 131 -5.25 -16.02 7.88
N ILE A 132 -6.10 -15.00 8.05
CA ILE A 132 -7.20 -14.94 9.01
C ILE A 132 -8.42 -15.74 8.47
N GLY A 133 -8.29 -16.41 7.34
CA GLY A 133 -9.33 -17.14 6.62
C GLY A 133 -10.09 -18.15 7.50
N GLY A 134 -11.43 -18.23 7.27
CA GLY A 134 -12.35 -18.97 8.13
C GLY A 134 -12.86 -18.16 9.31
N SER A 135 -12.43 -16.90 9.47
CA SER A 135 -12.96 -16.02 10.51
C SER A 135 -14.26 -15.34 10.08
N GLN A 136 -15.18 -15.24 11.02
CA GLN A 136 -16.43 -14.49 10.87
C GLN A 136 -16.23 -13.08 11.43
N ARG A 137 -16.74 -12.06 10.73
CA ARG A 137 -16.78 -10.70 11.23
C ARG A 137 -18.13 -10.45 11.90
N ILE A 138 -18.12 -9.88 13.09
CA ILE A 138 -19.31 -9.41 13.79
C ILE A 138 -19.05 -7.99 14.27
N ASP A 139 -19.93 -7.08 13.91
CA ASP A 139 -19.86 -5.68 14.30
C ASP A 139 -20.85 -5.40 15.44
N ILE A 140 -20.35 -4.85 16.54
CA ILE A 140 -21.12 -4.60 17.76
C ILE A 140 -21.03 -3.13 18.11
N VAL A 141 -22.18 -2.49 18.31
CA VAL A 141 -22.24 -1.12 18.83
C VAL A 141 -22.22 -1.16 20.35
N MET A 142 -21.15 -0.65 20.96
CA MET A 142 -20.99 -0.68 22.42
C MET A 142 -20.07 0.45 22.90
N LYS A 143 -20.04 0.67 24.23
CA LYS A 143 -19.08 1.58 24.86
C LYS A 143 -17.73 0.89 25.03
N SER A 144 -16.67 1.68 25.08
CA SER A 144 -15.31 1.17 25.32
C SER A 144 -15.19 0.38 26.64
N SER A 145 -15.95 0.77 27.67
CA SER A 145 -15.98 0.08 28.96
C SER A 145 -16.57 -1.34 28.92
N GLU A 146 -17.35 -1.66 27.87
CA GLU A 146 -18.02 -2.97 27.71
C GLU A 146 -17.16 -3.96 26.93
N LEU A 147 -16.04 -3.52 26.37
CA LEU A 147 -15.18 -4.35 25.51
C LEU A 147 -14.69 -5.62 26.22
N GLU A 148 -14.23 -5.48 27.46
CA GLU A 148 -13.70 -6.62 28.20
C GLU A 148 -14.79 -7.62 28.58
N GLU A 149 -16.00 -7.14 28.91
CA GLU A 149 -17.14 -7.98 29.19
C GLU A 149 -17.55 -8.82 27.97
N VAL A 150 -17.65 -8.17 26.79
CA VAL A 150 -17.95 -8.86 25.53
C VAL A 150 -16.87 -9.85 25.19
N ARG A 151 -15.59 -9.49 25.37
CA ARG A 151 -14.46 -10.39 25.12
C ARG A 151 -14.55 -11.65 25.97
N LEU A 152 -14.79 -11.52 27.28
CA LEU A 152 -14.93 -12.63 28.19
C LEU A 152 -16.18 -13.48 27.88
N LEU A 153 -17.30 -12.86 27.51
CA LEU A 153 -18.51 -13.54 27.09
C LEU A 153 -18.24 -14.46 25.90
N LEU A 154 -17.61 -13.94 24.85
CA LEU A 154 -17.27 -14.69 23.64
C LEU A 154 -16.33 -15.87 23.96
N GLN A 155 -15.29 -15.64 24.75
CA GLN A 155 -14.33 -16.68 25.14
C GLN A 155 -14.97 -17.80 25.97
N ARG A 156 -15.87 -17.47 26.91
CA ARG A 156 -16.61 -18.47 27.70
C ARG A 156 -17.49 -19.39 26.86
N HIS A 157 -17.91 -18.93 25.69
CA HIS A 157 -18.69 -19.70 24.72
C HIS A 157 -17.82 -20.39 23.66
N GLY A 158 -16.51 -20.52 23.90
CA GLY A 158 -15.59 -21.26 23.05
C GLY A 158 -15.19 -20.53 21.78
N THR A 159 -15.48 -19.23 21.69
CA THR A 159 -15.14 -18.43 20.50
C THR A 159 -13.73 -17.89 20.61
N ILE A 160 -12.89 -18.10 19.58
CA ILE A 160 -11.55 -17.55 19.49
C ILE A 160 -11.62 -16.17 18.83
N ILE A 161 -11.21 -15.14 19.56
CA ILE A 161 -11.12 -13.78 19.02
C ILE A 161 -9.74 -13.61 18.36
N ILE A 162 -9.73 -13.38 17.06
CA ILE A 162 -8.49 -13.15 16.28
C ILE A 162 -8.06 -11.69 16.37
N SER A 163 -9.00 -10.79 16.18
CA SER A 163 -8.74 -9.35 16.27
C SER A 163 -10.00 -8.57 16.65
N VAL A 164 -9.78 -7.38 17.19
CA VAL A 164 -10.82 -6.40 17.46
C VAL A 164 -10.35 -5.06 16.89
N GLY A 165 -11.18 -4.46 16.05
CA GLY A 165 -10.96 -3.14 15.51
C GLY A 165 -12.08 -2.17 15.88
N ILE A 166 -11.79 -0.87 15.90
CA ILE A 166 -12.79 0.19 16.05
C ILE A 166 -12.97 0.85 14.69
N THR A 167 -14.21 0.89 14.19
CA THR A 167 -14.48 1.38 12.85
C THR A 167 -15.06 2.80 12.86
N ALA A 168 -15.90 3.13 13.86
CA ALA A 168 -16.51 4.44 14.02
C ALA A 168 -16.80 4.69 15.50
N GLN A 169 -16.83 5.95 15.91
CA GLN A 169 -17.20 6.37 17.27
C GLN A 169 -18.20 7.52 17.17
N ASP A 170 -19.24 7.48 18.01
CA ASP A 170 -20.24 8.54 18.11
C ASP A 170 -19.91 9.52 19.25
N ASP A 171 -20.62 10.66 19.29
CA ASP A 171 -20.47 11.70 20.30
C ASP A 171 -20.91 11.25 21.72
N LEU A 172 -21.56 10.09 21.82
CA LEU A 172 -22.03 9.50 23.08
C LEU A 172 -21.03 8.49 23.65
N GLY A 173 -19.84 8.39 23.05
CA GLY A 173 -18.79 7.47 23.46
C GLY A 173 -19.08 5.98 23.11
N ARG A 174 -20.05 5.74 22.21
CA ARG A 174 -20.28 4.43 21.63
C ARG A 174 -19.47 4.30 20.34
N ALA A 175 -18.94 3.12 20.12
CA ALA A 175 -18.20 2.83 18.90
C ALA A 175 -18.68 1.52 18.28
N VAL A 176 -18.42 1.37 16.98
CA VAL A 176 -18.59 0.11 16.28
C VAL A 176 -17.31 -0.70 16.45
N TYR A 177 -17.40 -1.79 17.20
CA TYR A 177 -16.30 -2.73 17.39
C TYR A 177 -16.47 -3.90 16.42
N SER A 178 -15.49 -4.09 15.55
CA SER A 178 -15.43 -5.18 14.59
C SER A 178 -14.62 -6.33 15.18
N PHE A 179 -15.30 -7.41 15.58
CA PHE A 179 -14.67 -8.63 16.05
C PHE A 179 -14.45 -9.58 14.87
N ARG A 180 -13.26 -10.13 14.75
CA ARG A 180 -12.98 -11.29 13.92
C ARG A 180 -12.85 -12.52 14.79
N LEU A 181 -13.70 -13.51 14.50
CA LEU A 181 -13.88 -14.69 15.32
C LEU A 181 -13.56 -15.95 14.51
N LYS A 182 -12.79 -16.86 15.07
CA LYS A 182 -12.49 -18.17 14.49
C LYS A 182 -13.39 -19.23 15.13
N ASP A 183 -13.76 -20.24 14.33
CA ASP A 183 -14.53 -21.41 14.75
C ASP A 183 -15.89 -21.07 15.39
N ALA A 184 -16.45 -19.91 15.06
CA ALA A 184 -17.77 -19.50 15.55
C ALA A 184 -18.85 -19.76 14.50
N HIS A 185 -19.99 -20.29 14.96
CA HIS A 185 -21.21 -20.21 14.17
C HIS A 185 -21.80 -18.80 14.35
N PRO A 186 -21.80 -17.95 13.31
CA PRO A 186 -22.12 -16.53 13.46
C PRO A 186 -23.47 -16.30 14.12
N GLN A 187 -24.48 -17.08 13.75
CA GLN A 187 -25.83 -16.91 14.26
C GLN A 187 -25.92 -17.16 15.77
N ASN A 188 -25.21 -18.18 16.29
CA ASN A 188 -25.20 -18.46 17.70
C ASN A 188 -24.55 -17.31 18.50
N VAL A 189 -23.49 -16.73 17.97
CA VAL A 189 -22.81 -15.60 18.61
C VAL A 189 -23.68 -14.33 18.55
N ILE A 190 -24.34 -14.08 17.42
CA ILE A 190 -25.27 -12.95 17.29
C ILE A 190 -26.43 -13.07 18.27
N GLU A 191 -27.03 -14.24 18.37
CA GLU A 191 -28.12 -14.50 19.34
C GLU A 191 -27.66 -14.33 20.78
N LEU A 192 -26.48 -14.84 21.11
CA LEU A 192 -25.89 -14.69 22.44
C LEU A 192 -25.72 -13.20 22.80
N LEU A 193 -25.11 -12.42 21.90
CA LEU A 193 -24.87 -11.00 22.12
C LEU A 193 -26.19 -10.22 22.27
N ARG A 194 -27.16 -10.50 21.39
CA ARG A 194 -28.49 -9.87 21.46
C ARG A 194 -29.24 -10.19 22.74
N LYS A 195 -29.15 -11.44 23.24
CA LYS A 195 -29.73 -11.81 24.54
C LYS A 195 -29.10 -11.06 25.71
N GLN A 196 -27.87 -10.65 25.59
CA GLN A 196 -27.17 -9.82 26.60
C GLN A 196 -27.39 -8.32 26.40
N GLY A 197 -28.22 -7.92 25.43
CA GLY A 197 -28.59 -6.51 25.18
C GLY A 197 -27.66 -5.76 24.24
N TYR A 198 -26.70 -6.44 23.61
CA TYR A 198 -25.81 -5.78 22.66
C TYR A 198 -26.46 -5.60 21.29
N SER A 199 -26.20 -4.45 20.66
CA SER A 199 -26.64 -4.15 19.29
C SER A 199 -25.62 -4.69 18.30
N VAL A 200 -26.00 -5.76 17.58
CA VAL A 200 -25.16 -6.38 16.55
C VAL A 200 -25.64 -5.91 15.17
N LEU A 201 -24.72 -5.30 14.41
CA LEU A 201 -25.00 -4.82 13.06
C LEU A 201 -25.07 -6.01 12.08
N PRO A 202 -25.90 -5.90 11.01
CA PRO A 202 -25.87 -6.88 9.94
C PRO A 202 -24.52 -6.84 9.25
N GLY A 203 -23.92 -8.02 9.02
CA GLY A 203 -22.66 -8.18 8.28
C GLY A 203 -22.85 -8.10 6.77
#